data_db592b467fa90db14928babc46bad847
#
_entry.id   db592b467fa90db14928babc46bad847
#
_cell.length_a   1.000
_cell.length_b   1.000
_cell.length_c   1.000
_cell.angle_alpha   90.00
_cell.angle_beta   90.00
_cell.angle_gamma   90.00
#
_symmetry.space_group_name_H-M   'P 1'
#
loop_
_entity.id
_entity.type
_entity.pdbx_description
1 polymer ?
#
loop_
_entity_poly.entity_id
_entity_poly.type
_entity_poly.pdbx_seq_one_letter_code
_entity_poly.pdbx_strand_id
1 'polypeptide(L)'
;AMVADELGIPRILVPPNPGAFSALGLLCSDIVHDYIRSDICEINQLPPDRAEGYFTELESQAATDLANEGLADHDREFIRDLDLRYAGQGYEIRTPLDGLSASPMTAKGLAQVQERFHELHQTLHGHSARDQEIEVVSYRVRVRVPVQKQDLPEINIPDGTTEPIASRDVTFDGKNIYQAPVYTRVSLKSSA
;
A
#
# COMPACT_ATOMS: atom_id res chain seq x y z
N ALA A 1 15.03 -1.06 -20.97
CA ALA A 1 14.74 -1.92 -22.14
C ALA A 1 15.16 -3.36 -21.84
N MET A 2 16.43 -3.68 -21.64
CA MET A 2 16.90 -5.07 -21.45
C MET A 2 16.14 -5.84 -20.36
N VAL A 3 15.96 -5.28 -19.16
CA VAL A 3 15.17 -5.93 -18.08
C VAL A 3 13.71 -6.16 -18.49
N ALA A 4 13.13 -5.21 -19.21
CA ALA A 4 11.75 -5.36 -19.71
C ALA A 4 11.64 -6.47 -20.74
N ASP A 5 12.65 -6.61 -21.63
CA ASP A 5 12.69 -7.66 -22.63
C ASP A 5 12.82 -9.04 -21.97
N GLU A 6 13.70 -9.19 -20.97
CA GLU A 6 13.86 -10.44 -20.22
C GLU A 6 12.60 -10.85 -19.44
N LEU A 7 11.85 -9.87 -18.94
CA LEU A 7 10.60 -10.08 -18.19
C LEU A 7 9.35 -10.13 -19.09
N GLY A 8 9.50 -9.99 -20.39
CA GLY A 8 8.37 -9.95 -21.35
C GLY A 8 7.44 -8.76 -21.13
N ILE A 9 7.94 -7.63 -20.63
CA ILE A 9 7.17 -6.41 -20.39
C ILE A 9 7.05 -5.63 -21.72
N PRO A 10 5.86 -5.54 -22.34
CA PRO A 10 5.71 -4.98 -23.69
C PRO A 10 5.75 -3.44 -23.74
N ARG A 11 5.66 -2.77 -22.58
CA ARG A 11 5.53 -1.31 -22.54
C ARG A 11 6.35 -0.70 -21.42
N ILE A 12 7.17 0.30 -21.74
CA ILE A 12 8.01 1.04 -20.78
C ILE A 12 7.54 2.50 -20.74
N LEU A 13 7.19 2.97 -19.55
CA LEU A 13 6.83 4.37 -19.32
C LEU A 13 8.04 5.14 -18.78
N VAL A 14 8.39 6.23 -19.45
CA VAL A 14 9.45 7.16 -19.01
C VAL A 14 8.80 8.49 -18.64
N PRO A 15 8.65 8.84 -17.35
CA PRO A 15 7.97 10.07 -16.92
C PRO A 15 8.76 11.34 -17.28
N PRO A 16 8.17 12.55 -17.21
CA PRO A 16 8.82 13.81 -17.54
C PRO A 16 10.17 14.02 -16.85
N ASN A 17 10.26 13.72 -15.57
CA ASN A 17 11.47 13.85 -14.75
C ASN A 17 11.86 12.49 -14.16
N PRO A 18 12.43 11.56 -14.94
CA PRO A 18 12.67 10.19 -14.49
C PRO A 18 13.60 10.11 -13.27
N GLY A 19 14.58 11.02 -13.16
CA GLY A 19 15.50 11.07 -12.01
C GLY A 19 14.87 11.56 -10.70
N ALA A 20 13.71 12.24 -10.77
CA ALA A 20 12.97 12.75 -9.61
C ALA A 20 11.60 12.06 -9.44
N PHE A 21 11.34 10.98 -10.17
CA PHE A 21 10.01 10.35 -10.18
C PHE A 21 9.63 9.74 -8.83
N SER A 22 10.60 9.18 -8.10
CA SER A 22 10.37 8.67 -6.75
C SER A 22 9.98 9.78 -5.76
N ALA A 23 10.61 10.96 -5.87
CA ALA A 23 10.26 12.12 -5.06
C ALA A 23 8.83 12.61 -5.38
N LEU A 24 8.44 12.62 -6.65
CA LEU A 24 7.06 12.92 -7.04
C LEU A 24 6.07 11.90 -6.46
N GLY A 25 6.40 10.62 -6.51
CA GLY A 25 5.59 9.56 -5.90
C GLY A 25 5.38 9.79 -4.40
N LEU A 26 6.44 10.19 -3.69
CA LEU A 26 6.36 10.51 -2.27
C LEU A 26 5.46 11.72 -1.99
N LEU A 27 5.56 12.77 -2.79
CA LEU A 27 4.70 13.97 -2.67
C LEU A 27 3.22 13.68 -2.96
N CYS A 28 2.92 12.61 -3.69
CA CYS A 28 1.55 12.18 -3.99
C CYS A 28 1.03 11.10 -3.04
N SER A 29 1.84 10.65 -2.07
CA SER A 29 1.45 9.64 -1.10
C SER A 29 0.76 10.26 0.10
N ASP A 30 -0.29 9.60 0.58
CA ASP A 30 -0.93 9.99 1.83
C ASP A 30 0.04 9.79 3.02
N ILE A 31 -0.14 10.57 4.08
CA ILE A 31 0.60 10.37 5.33
C ILE A 31 -0.06 9.21 6.06
N VAL A 32 0.72 8.21 6.44
CA VAL A 32 0.22 7.00 7.08
C VAL A 32 1.08 6.65 8.28
N HIS A 33 0.43 6.48 9.45
CA HIS A 33 1.07 5.93 10.64
C HIS A 33 0.37 4.65 11.06
N ASP A 34 1.15 3.65 11.49
CA ASP A 34 0.67 2.37 12.01
C ASP A 34 0.98 2.27 13.51
N TYR A 35 -0.04 1.95 14.30
CA TYR A 35 0.05 1.73 15.74
C TYR A 35 -0.36 0.30 16.05
N ILE A 36 0.39 -0.36 16.92
CA ILE A 36 0.20 -1.78 17.21
C ILE A 36 0.30 -2.01 18.70
N ARG A 37 -0.63 -2.83 19.22
CA ARG A 37 -0.58 -3.37 20.57
C ARG A 37 -0.73 -4.88 20.53
N SER A 38 0.22 -5.60 21.08
CA SER A 38 0.16 -7.06 21.19
C SER A 38 -0.47 -7.47 22.51
N ASP A 39 -1.44 -8.36 22.44
CA ASP A 39 -2.08 -9.00 23.57
C ASP A 39 -2.76 -10.27 23.08
N ILE A 40 -2.14 -11.42 23.35
CA ILE A 40 -2.57 -12.70 22.80
C ILE A 40 -3.71 -13.27 23.65
N CYS A 41 -4.85 -13.56 22.96
CA CYS A 41 -5.97 -14.26 23.57
C CYS A 41 -6.77 -15.01 22.50
N GLU A 42 -7.52 -16.04 22.91
CA GLU A 42 -8.49 -16.67 22.03
C GLU A 42 -9.62 -15.69 21.66
N ILE A 43 -9.98 -15.63 20.39
CA ILE A 43 -10.97 -14.67 19.89
C ILE A 43 -12.35 -14.85 20.58
N ASN A 44 -12.72 -16.09 20.92
CA ASN A 44 -13.97 -16.41 21.60
C ASN A 44 -13.97 -15.99 23.08
N GLN A 45 -12.80 -15.72 23.66
CA GLN A 45 -12.62 -15.26 25.05
C GLN A 45 -12.26 -13.77 25.10
N LEU A 46 -12.23 -13.08 23.96
CA LEU A 46 -11.88 -11.67 23.87
C LEU A 46 -12.95 -10.81 24.58
N PRO A 47 -12.61 -10.09 25.65
CA PRO A 47 -13.53 -9.16 26.28
C PRO A 47 -13.72 -7.93 25.36
N PRO A 48 -14.96 -7.64 24.91
CA PRO A 48 -15.20 -6.54 23.97
C PRO A 48 -14.69 -5.18 24.46
N ASP A 49 -14.92 -4.86 25.72
CA ASP A 49 -14.49 -3.59 26.34
C ASP A 49 -12.95 -3.44 26.35
N ARG A 50 -12.24 -4.55 26.54
CA ARG A 50 -10.77 -4.56 26.53
C ARG A 50 -10.24 -4.28 25.14
N ALA A 51 -10.80 -4.93 24.13
CA ALA A 51 -10.42 -4.70 22.73
C ALA A 51 -10.71 -3.26 22.29
N GLU A 52 -11.90 -2.74 22.59
CA GLU A 52 -12.28 -1.36 22.29
C GLU A 52 -11.40 -0.36 23.03
N GLY A 53 -11.00 -0.66 24.26
CA GLY A 53 -10.04 0.14 25.04
C GLY A 53 -8.68 0.25 24.34
N TYR A 54 -8.17 -0.84 23.77
CA TYR A 54 -6.91 -0.83 23.01
C TYR A 54 -7.01 0.01 21.74
N PHE A 55 -8.08 -0.11 20.98
CA PHE A 55 -8.27 0.74 19.81
C PHE A 55 -8.36 2.21 20.17
N THR A 56 -9.12 2.55 21.22
CA THR A 56 -9.23 3.94 21.71
C THR A 56 -7.88 4.51 22.15
N GLU A 57 -7.06 3.71 22.84
CA GLU A 57 -5.70 4.10 23.25
C GLU A 57 -4.82 4.39 22.03
N LEU A 58 -4.79 3.49 21.04
CA LEU A 58 -4.00 3.64 19.82
C LEU A 58 -4.46 4.82 18.96
N GLU A 59 -5.77 5.06 18.85
CA GLU A 59 -6.33 6.23 18.16
C GLU A 59 -5.99 7.54 18.86
N SER A 60 -6.00 7.55 20.20
CA SER A 60 -5.60 8.72 20.99
C SER A 60 -4.11 9.03 20.82
N GLN A 61 -3.27 8.02 20.80
CA GLN A 61 -1.85 8.17 20.51
C GLN A 61 -1.65 8.74 19.09
N ALA A 62 -2.31 8.16 18.10
CA ALA A 62 -2.24 8.64 16.71
C ALA A 62 -2.67 10.10 16.58
N ALA A 63 -3.76 10.49 17.26
CA ALA A 63 -4.24 11.87 17.25
C ALA A 63 -3.22 12.85 17.89
N THR A 64 -2.53 12.41 18.96
CA THR A 64 -1.49 13.19 19.62
C THR A 64 -0.28 13.39 18.70
N ASP A 65 0.17 12.32 18.05
CA ASP A 65 1.32 12.37 17.15
C ASP A 65 1.04 13.25 15.93
N LEU A 66 -0.15 13.14 15.33
CA LEU A 66 -0.57 14.02 14.24
C LEU A 66 -0.64 15.49 14.67
N ALA A 67 -1.08 15.77 15.90
CA ALA A 67 -1.09 17.14 16.41
C ALA A 67 0.34 17.71 16.57
N ASN A 68 1.29 16.89 17.04
CA ASN A 68 2.70 17.27 17.14
C ASN A 68 3.35 17.52 15.78
N GLU A 69 2.86 16.87 14.72
CA GLU A 69 3.28 17.06 13.32
C GLU A 69 2.58 18.24 12.64
N GLY A 70 1.68 18.94 13.33
CA GLY A 70 0.92 20.08 12.78
C GLY A 70 -0.26 19.64 11.89
N LEU A 71 -0.71 18.40 12.00
CA LEU A 71 -1.78 17.81 11.20
C LEU A 71 -3.11 17.67 11.96
N ALA A 72 -3.26 18.33 13.10
CA ALA A 72 -4.44 18.22 13.97
C ALA A 72 -5.77 18.52 13.26
N ASP A 73 -5.77 19.51 12.38
CA ASP A 73 -6.96 20.01 11.67
C ASP A 73 -7.17 19.35 10.29
N HIS A 74 -6.33 18.38 9.91
CA HIS A 74 -6.49 17.66 8.65
C HIS A 74 -7.52 16.54 8.77
N ASP A 75 -8.24 16.32 7.68
CA ASP A 75 -9.09 15.14 7.54
C ASP A 75 -8.25 13.88 7.72
N ARG A 76 -8.77 12.92 8.48
CA ARG A 76 -8.08 11.67 8.77
C ARG A 76 -9.05 10.51 8.83
N GLU A 77 -8.55 9.36 8.47
CA GLU A 77 -9.28 8.10 8.54
C GLU A 77 -8.54 7.14 9.47
N PHE A 78 -9.25 6.55 10.41
CA PHE A 78 -8.75 5.46 11.25
C PHE A 78 -9.22 4.12 10.68
N ILE A 79 -8.28 3.22 10.44
CA ILE A 79 -8.53 1.88 9.95
C ILE A 79 -8.08 0.92 11.05
N ARG A 80 -9.00 0.04 11.48
CA ARG A 80 -8.76 -0.95 12.54
C ARG A 80 -8.60 -2.33 11.94
N ASP A 81 -7.56 -3.04 12.35
CA ASP A 81 -7.29 -4.42 11.98
C ASP A 81 -7.01 -5.27 13.22
N LEU A 82 -7.24 -6.57 13.12
CA LEU A 82 -6.71 -7.57 14.04
C LEU A 82 -5.69 -8.46 13.30
N ASP A 83 -4.56 -8.74 13.93
CA ASP A 83 -3.70 -9.82 13.48
C ASP A 83 -4.16 -11.10 14.14
N LEU A 84 -4.63 -12.04 13.32
CA LEU A 84 -5.21 -13.32 13.74
C LEU A 84 -4.39 -14.48 13.25
N ARG A 85 -4.39 -15.56 14.02
CA ARG A 85 -3.80 -16.84 13.60
C ARG A 85 -4.61 -18.02 14.14
N TYR A 86 -4.47 -19.18 13.54
CA TYR A 86 -4.91 -20.40 14.21
C TYR A 86 -3.99 -20.72 15.39
N ALA A 87 -4.54 -21.23 16.48
CA ALA A 87 -3.78 -21.60 17.65
C ALA A 87 -2.61 -22.53 17.31
N GLY A 88 -1.41 -22.14 17.75
CA GLY A 88 -0.18 -22.89 17.46
C GLY A 88 0.51 -22.53 16.13
N GLN A 89 -0.04 -21.66 15.29
CA GLN A 89 0.66 -21.17 14.10
C GLN A 89 1.72 -20.11 14.47
N GLY A 90 2.81 -20.09 13.71
CA GLY A 90 3.92 -19.17 13.89
C GLY A 90 3.77 -17.83 13.14
N TYR A 91 2.70 -17.63 12.36
CA TYR A 91 2.43 -16.42 11.59
C TYR A 91 0.97 -16.00 11.75
N GLU A 92 0.73 -14.73 11.65
CA GLU A 92 -0.59 -14.11 11.72
C GLU A 92 -1.01 -13.53 10.37
N ILE A 93 -2.33 -13.39 10.18
CA ILE A 93 -2.94 -12.73 9.03
C ILE A 93 -3.65 -11.47 9.52
N ARG A 94 -3.31 -10.33 8.91
CA ARG A 94 -4.02 -9.08 9.14
C ARG A 94 -5.44 -9.19 8.61
N THR A 95 -6.39 -9.02 9.51
CA THR A 95 -7.82 -9.14 9.25
C THR A 95 -8.49 -7.78 9.48
N PRO A 96 -8.92 -7.10 8.40
CA PRO A 96 -9.59 -5.80 8.49
C PRO A 96 -10.93 -5.89 9.22
N LEU A 97 -11.25 -4.83 10.00
CA LEU A 97 -12.52 -4.72 10.73
C LEU A 97 -13.54 -3.82 10.03
N ASP A 98 -13.14 -3.11 8.98
CA ASP A 98 -14.01 -2.26 8.17
C ASP A 98 -15.00 -3.08 7.32
N GLY A 99 -16.11 -2.45 6.93
CA GLY A 99 -17.13 -3.06 6.07
C GLY A 99 -17.89 -4.25 6.68
N LEU A 100 -17.78 -4.49 8.00
CA LEU A 100 -18.61 -5.48 8.69
C LEU A 100 -20.04 -4.97 8.87
N SER A 101 -21.02 -5.86 8.79
CA SER A 101 -22.43 -5.48 8.97
C SER A 101 -22.84 -5.32 10.44
N ALA A 102 -22.01 -5.76 11.37
CA ALA A 102 -22.16 -5.61 12.80
C ALA A 102 -20.92 -4.95 13.40
N SER A 103 -21.08 -4.28 14.56
CA SER A 103 -19.92 -3.75 15.29
C SER A 103 -18.91 -4.86 15.57
N PRO A 104 -17.62 -4.68 15.23
CA PRO A 104 -16.60 -5.73 15.30
C PRO A 104 -16.49 -6.40 16.67
N MET A 105 -16.65 -5.64 17.74
CA MET A 105 -16.48 -6.12 19.12
C MET A 105 -17.79 -6.68 19.73
N THR A 106 -18.82 -6.95 18.95
CA THR A 106 -20.01 -7.71 19.38
C THR A 106 -19.83 -9.18 19.03
N ALA A 107 -20.59 -10.08 19.68
CA ALA A 107 -20.58 -11.50 19.34
C ALA A 107 -20.83 -11.76 17.84
N LYS A 108 -21.78 -11.02 17.25
CA LYS A 108 -22.06 -11.10 15.80
C LYS A 108 -20.90 -10.56 14.96
N GLY A 109 -20.28 -9.45 15.39
CA GLY A 109 -19.12 -8.86 14.71
C GLY A 109 -17.90 -9.78 14.76
N LEU A 110 -17.60 -10.35 15.93
CA LEU A 110 -16.50 -11.32 16.08
C LEU A 110 -16.70 -12.56 15.21
N ALA A 111 -17.94 -13.06 15.09
CA ALA A 111 -18.21 -14.15 14.15
C ALA A 111 -17.94 -13.77 12.69
N GLN A 112 -18.22 -12.54 12.28
CA GLN A 112 -17.88 -12.03 10.95
C GLN A 112 -16.37 -11.85 10.75
N VAL A 113 -15.66 -11.43 11.80
CA VAL A 113 -14.19 -11.33 11.79
C VAL A 113 -13.56 -12.71 11.60
N GLN A 114 -14.06 -13.72 12.33
CA GLN A 114 -13.57 -15.11 12.20
C GLN A 114 -13.82 -15.64 10.78
N GLU A 115 -15.00 -15.43 10.22
CA GLU A 115 -15.29 -15.84 8.85
C GLU A 115 -14.36 -15.17 7.83
N ARG A 116 -14.17 -13.87 7.96
CA ARG A 116 -13.21 -13.11 7.12
C ARG A 116 -11.78 -13.66 7.23
N PHE A 117 -11.35 -13.99 8.43
CA PHE A 117 -10.03 -14.61 8.63
C PHE A 117 -9.93 -15.96 7.92
N HIS A 118 -10.95 -16.82 8.01
CA HIS A 118 -10.96 -18.10 7.29
C HIS A 118 -10.86 -17.91 5.77
N GLU A 119 -11.60 -16.93 5.22
CA GLU A 119 -11.56 -16.59 3.79
C GLU A 119 -10.18 -16.08 3.36
N LEU A 120 -9.58 -15.18 4.16
CA LEU A 120 -8.22 -14.69 3.91
C LEU A 120 -7.19 -15.81 3.98
N HIS A 121 -7.28 -16.68 4.98
CA HIS A 121 -6.38 -17.83 5.11
C HIS A 121 -6.51 -18.78 3.92
N GLN A 122 -7.74 -19.06 3.48
CA GLN A 122 -8.00 -19.87 2.28
C GLN A 122 -7.39 -19.23 1.03
N THR A 123 -7.49 -17.91 0.89
CA THR A 123 -6.98 -17.18 -0.27
C THR A 123 -5.45 -17.15 -0.29
N LEU A 124 -4.81 -16.94 0.87
CA LEU A 124 -3.36 -16.78 0.98
C LEU A 124 -2.61 -18.12 0.98
N HIS A 125 -3.20 -19.14 1.60
CA HIS A 125 -2.53 -20.41 1.85
C HIS A 125 -3.17 -21.62 1.17
N GLY A 126 -4.32 -21.43 0.49
CA GLY A 126 -5.03 -22.48 -0.23
C GLY A 126 -5.85 -23.43 0.65
N HIS A 127 -5.91 -23.18 1.96
CA HIS A 127 -6.71 -23.95 2.92
C HIS A 127 -7.20 -23.09 4.08
N SER A 128 -8.22 -23.57 4.80
CA SER A 128 -8.66 -23.00 6.07
C SER A 128 -9.01 -24.13 7.04
N ALA A 129 -8.78 -23.92 8.34
CA ALA A 129 -9.03 -24.89 9.41
C ALA A 129 -10.14 -24.36 10.33
N ARG A 130 -11.39 -24.48 9.88
CA ARG A 130 -12.56 -23.90 10.55
C ARG A 130 -12.90 -24.52 11.90
N ASP A 131 -12.32 -25.67 12.20
CA ASP A 131 -12.41 -26.43 13.44
C ASP A 131 -11.31 -26.06 14.46
N GLN A 132 -10.31 -25.29 14.03
CA GLN A 132 -9.26 -24.79 14.93
C GLN A 132 -9.65 -23.47 15.60
N GLU A 133 -9.16 -23.31 16.82
CA GLU A 133 -9.29 -22.06 17.56
C GLU A 133 -8.47 -20.95 16.90
N ILE A 134 -9.00 -19.74 16.96
CA ILE A 134 -8.36 -18.53 16.43
C ILE A 134 -7.85 -17.69 17.62
N GLU A 135 -6.60 -17.30 17.56
CA GLU A 135 -5.98 -16.35 18.49
C GLU A 135 -5.90 -14.97 17.87
N VAL A 136 -6.26 -13.96 18.65
CA VAL A 136 -5.88 -12.56 18.40
C VAL A 136 -4.44 -12.41 18.88
N VAL A 137 -3.55 -11.91 18.02
CA VAL A 137 -2.14 -11.67 18.34
C VAL A 137 -1.88 -10.21 18.64
N SER A 138 -2.44 -9.32 17.82
CA SER A 138 -2.30 -7.87 18.01
C SER A 138 -3.49 -7.09 17.46
N TYR A 139 -3.62 -5.89 17.98
CA TYR A 139 -4.58 -4.86 17.60
C TYR A 139 -3.83 -3.80 16.83
N ARG A 140 -4.35 -3.39 15.69
CA ARG A 140 -3.73 -2.39 14.84
C ARG A 140 -4.68 -1.24 14.58
N VAL A 141 -4.13 -0.04 14.63
CA VAL A 141 -4.77 1.17 14.12
C VAL A 141 -3.83 1.78 13.09
N ARG A 142 -4.34 1.96 11.89
CA ARG A 142 -3.69 2.79 10.87
C ARG A 142 -4.43 4.10 10.80
N VAL A 143 -3.73 5.21 10.91
CA VAL A 143 -4.27 6.52 10.58
C VAL A 143 -3.74 6.96 9.23
N ARG A 144 -4.64 7.43 8.36
CA ARG A 144 -4.33 7.96 7.05
C ARG A 144 -4.81 9.40 6.97
N VAL A 145 -3.90 10.31 6.62
CA VAL A 145 -4.19 11.71 6.32
C VAL A 145 -4.04 11.88 4.81
N PRO A 146 -5.14 12.09 4.07
CA PRO A 146 -5.06 12.32 2.64
C PRO A 146 -4.31 13.62 2.33
N VAL A 147 -3.33 13.56 1.43
CA VAL A 147 -2.68 14.77 0.93
C VAL A 147 -3.30 15.20 -0.40
N GLN A 148 -3.30 16.51 -0.65
CA GLN A 148 -3.74 17.02 -1.94
C GLN A 148 -2.76 16.55 -3.02
N LYS A 149 -3.23 15.67 -3.89
CA LYS A 149 -2.41 15.14 -5.01
C LYS A 149 -2.20 16.25 -6.03
N GLN A 150 -0.93 16.41 -6.41
CA GLN A 150 -0.58 17.34 -7.48
C GLN A 150 -1.02 16.76 -8.83
N ASP A 151 -1.75 17.51 -9.61
CA ASP A 151 -2.00 17.15 -11.01
C ASP A 151 -0.71 17.22 -11.78
N LEU A 152 -0.40 16.14 -12.49
CA LEU A 152 0.74 16.15 -13.41
C LEU A 152 0.40 17.07 -14.58
N PRO A 153 1.31 17.98 -14.96
CA PRO A 153 1.08 18.83 -16.12
C PRO A 153 0.86 17.98 -17.37
N GLU A 154 -0.19 18.28 -18.11
CA GLU A 154 -0.41 17.66 -19.41
C GLU A 154 0.79 17.94 -20.32
N ILE A 155 1.39 16.88 -20.85
CA ILE A 155 2.45 17.01 -21.83
C ILE A 155 1.78 17.18 -23.17
N ASN A 156 1.82 18.41 -23.70
CA ASN A 156 1.38 18.65 -25.06
C ASN A 156 2.41 18.04 -26.03
N ILE A 157 2.07 16.90 -26.62
CA ILE A 157 2.93 16.16 -27.55
C ILE A 157 2.61 16.69 -28.96
N PRO A 158 3.52 17.40 -29.62
CA PRO A 158 3.25 17.97 -30.95
C PRO A 158 3.15 16.86 -32.02
N ASP A 159 2.31 17.04 -33.00
CA ASP A 159 2.22 16.16 -34.19
C ASP A 159 3.40 16.34 -35.15
N GLY A 160 3.82 15.25 -35.79
CA GLY A 160 4.78 15.23 -36.93
C GLY A 160 6.03 14.34 -36.67
N THR A 161 7.03 14.39 -37.52
CA THR A 161 8.28 13.61 -37.44
C THR A 161 9.28 14.24 -36.49
N THR A 162 9.86 13.42 -35.60
CA THR A 162 10.94 13.86 -34.69
C THR A 162 12.29 13.59 -35.36
N GLU A 163 13.12 14.62 -35.55
CA GLU A 163 14.50 14.45 -36.03
C GLU A 163 15.47 14.42 -34.85
N PRO A 164 16.53 13.60 -34.90
CA PRO A 164 17.56 13.59 -33.89
C PRO A 164 18.38 14.89 -33.95
N ILE A 165 18.72 15.42 -32.79
CA ILE A 165 19.56 16.63 -32.65
C ILE A 165 21.07 16.31 -32.66
N ALA A 166 21.42 15.05 -32.42
CA ALA A 166 22.80 14.54 -32.40
C ALA A 166 22.79 13.02 -32.48
N SER A 167 24.01 12.46 -32.62
CA SER A 167 24.22 11.01 -32.43
C SER A 167 25.37 10.83 -31.43
N ARG A 168 25.33 9.75 -30.66
CA ARG A 168 26.41 9.39 -29.72
C ARG A 168 26.64 7.89 -29.68
N ASP A 169 27.88 7.53 -29.35
CA ASP A 169 28.23 6.14 -29.12
C ASP A 169 27.67 5.63 -27.80
N VAL A 170 26.99 4.50 -27.82
CA VAL A 170 26.48 3.80 -26.63
C VAL A 170 26.87 2.33 -26.72
N THR A 171 27.07 1.71 -25.56
CA THR A 171 27.24 0.26 -25.43
C THR A 171 26.23 -0.27 -24.43
N PHE A 172 25.60 -1.41 -24.74
CA PHE A 172 24.64 -2.10 -23.86
C PHE A 172 25.23 -3.40 -23.28
N ASP A 173 26.21 -3.99 -23.95
CA ASP A 173 26.85 -5.26 -23.60
C ASP A 173 28.34 -5.13 -23.21
N GLY A 174 28.85 -3.90 -23.17
CA GLY A 174 30.26 -3.60 -22.89
C GLY A 174 31.22 -4.02 -24.00
N LYS A 175 30.72 -4.52 -25.14
CA LYS A 175 31.57 -5.00 -26.27
C LYS A 175 31.30 -4.27 -27.58
N ASN A 176 30.03 -4.08 -27.93
CA ASN A 176 29.63 -3.47 -29.17
C ASN A 176 29.28 -2.00 -28.97
N ILE A 177 29.71 -1.16 -29.91
CA ILE A 177 29.41 0.28 -29.93
C ILE A 177 28.28 0.50 -30.96
N TYR A 178 27.22 1.17 -30.53
CA TYR A 178 26.10 1.53 -31.36
C TYR A 178 25.99 3.04 -31.49
N GLN A 179 25.75 3.54 -32.67
CA GLN A 179 25.42 4.94 -32.92
C GLN A 179 23.96 5.21 -32.55
N ALA A 180 23.70 5.77 -31.40
CA ALA A 180 22.35 6.06 -30.92
C ALA A 180 21.95 7.50 -31.25
N PRO A 181 20.80 7.74 -31.90
CA PRO A 181 20.28 9.06 -32.13
C PRO A 181 19.84 9.71 -30.80
N VAL A 182 20.13 10.99 -30.64
CA VAL A 182 19.77 11.79 -29.46
C VAL A 182 18.63 12.71 -29.84
N TYR A 183 17.57 12.71 -29.03
CA TYR A 183 16.39 13.56 -29.20
C TYR A 183 16.19 14.44 -27.97
N THR A 184 15.62 15.61 -28.15
CA THR A 184 15.07 16.35 -27.00
C THR A 184 13.71 15.76 -26.64
N ARG A 185 13.42 15.69 -25.34
CA ARG A 185 12.14 15.14 -24.88
C ARG A 185 10.95 15.93 -25.42
N VAL A 186 11.08 17.26 -25.49
CA VAL A 186 10.03 18.17 -26.00
C VAL A 186 9.73 17.93 -27.46
N SER A 187 10.69 17.39 -28.23
CA SER A 187 10.51 17.09 -29.65
C SER A 187 10.03 15.67 -29.94
N LEU A 188 9.96 14.81 -28.92
CA LEU A 188 9.41 13.46 -29.07
C LEU A 188 7.90 13.53 -29.31
N LYS A 189 7.43 12.81 -30.29
CA LYS A 189 6.05 12.80 -30.73
C LYS A 189 5.37 11.50 -30.35
N SER A 190 4.05 11.53 -30.20
CA SER A 190 3.26 10.32 -30.01
C SER A 190 3.36 9.49 -31.28
N SER A 191 3.89 8.27 -31.18
CA SER A 191 3.58 7.23 -32.16
C SER A 191 2.27 6.61 -31.75
N ALA A 192 1.26 6.71 -32.61
CA ALA A 192 -0.01 6.02 -32.45
C ALA A 192 0.20 4.50 -32.38
#